data_007f3ef60ca457bc1f2158aae020ff4b
#
_entry.id   007f3ef60ca457bc1f2158aae020ff4b
#
_cell.length_a   1.000
_cell.length_b   1.000
_cell.length_c   1.000
_cell.angle_alpha   90.00
_cell.angle_beta   90.00
_cell.angle_gamma   90.00
#
_symmetry.space_group_name_H-M   'P 1'
#
loop_
_entity.id
_entity.type
_entity.pdbx_description
1 polymer ?
#
loop_
_entity_poly.entity_id
_entity_poly.type
_entity_poly.pdbx_seq_one_letter_code
_entity_poly.pdbx_strand_id
1 'polypeptide(L)'
;MRPAPDPLTPAPAAPPNGDVASAGRIRASINVSRGPFLVLTFVVVAFAVHVPMLSARAWNSDEAYAATQAQVLNRGGRLYLDTVDRKPPVVPYLYAATFRLTGSDDLVPVRILAILADVVTALLLAAEARRRLNRDRAGLIAGLLFLGASAAFYATDFQTANFETFMLPTMVAGFVLAARRRPLASGVAIGVSTLTKQTAAATLLPAVWLIWQSARTRRLRGYGLLAVGFLAPIVLAAALFGAHNFFRWVFTGDTGYLDTGGAVGYSIHLGLRQTLWFVLANFAVVSLAVVSLRRRRANIDLWLWTAAGIIAVVSGFRFFGHYYLQLVPPLVLLATGPIVNASKRTLAVIAVVVAVPVAFFAQKALASHLSRTEVVARDLSAYVRRTVPENGRILIWGHLPEVYWQADRPPATRFATTGFLTGQSGGRPPSLTGMQYAAPGAWTDFEADLRAHPPALVLDLAPADVRNARYESQARFPRFGRYLRSHYREIARVDGVVAYVPR
;
A
#
# COMPACT_ATOMS: atom_id res chain seq x y z
N MET A 1 24.78 16.52 89.39
CA MET A 1 23.39 16.65 89.71
C MET A 1 22.66 17.18 88.49
N ARG A 2 21.94 16.31 87.75
CA ARG A 2 21.03 16.69 86.69
C ARG A 2 19.60 16.69 87.29
N PRO A 3 18.78 17.68 87.02
CA PRO A 3 17.38 17.65 87.50
C PRO A 3 16.55 16.74 86.57
N ALA A 4 15.55 16.10 87.20
CA ALA A 4 14.58 15.21 86.58
C ALA A 4 13.62 15.94 85.61
N PRO A 5 13.07 15.30 84.60
CA PRO A 5 12.10 15.90 83.69
C PRO A 5 10.71 15.90 84.32
N ASP A 6 9.99 16.98 84.05
CA ASP A 6 8.61 17.25 84.45
C ASP A 6 7.58 16.37 83.72
N PRO A 7 6.62 15.73 84.36
CA PRO A 7 5.60 14.97 83.65
C PRO A 7 4.40 15.91 83.46
N LEU A 8 4.03 16.16 82.18
CA LEU A 8 2.70 16.58 81.75
C LEU A 8 2.74 17.41 80.44
N THR A 9 3.01 16.72 79.33
CA THR A 9 2.57 17.23 78.03
C THR A 9 1.76 16.14 77.36
N PRO A 10 0.48 16.37 76.99
CA PRO A 10 -0.31 15.36 76.28
C PRO A 10 0.20 15.17 74.84
N ALA A 11 0.27 13.91 74.40
CA ALA A 11 0.61 13.53 73.08
C ALA A 11 -0.33 14.15 72.01
N PRO A 12 0.21 14.54 70.82
CA PRO A 12 -0.65 15.03 69.76
C PRO A 12 -1.55 13.91 69.22
N ALA A 13 -2.84 14.22 69.06
CA ALA A 13 -3.86 13.33 68.49
C ALA A 13 -3.48 12.85 67.11
N ALA A 14 -3.68 11.55 66.86
CA ALA A 14 -3.58 10.94 65.54
C ALA A 14 -4.58 11.59 64.56
N PRO A 15 -4.19 11.83 63.29
CA PRO A 15 -5.10 12.32 62.27
C PRO A 15 -6.17 11.26 61.97
N PRO A 16 -7.42 11.66 61.66
CA PRO A 16 -8.48 10.73 61.37
C PRO A 16 -8.20 9.97 60.09
N ASN A 17 -8.50 8.66 60.08
CA ASN A 17 -8.50 7.78 58.93
C ASN A 17 -9.39 8.39 57.83
N GLY A 18 -8.74 9.11 56.89
CA GLY A 18 -9.35 9.61 55.68
C GLY A 18 -9.28 8.53 54.60
N ASP A 19 -10.43 8.15 54.15
CA ASP A 19 -10.79 7.28 53.04
C ASP A 19 -9.71 7.02 51.98
N VAL A 20 -9.12 5.83 51.99
CA VAL A 20 -8.42 5.20 50.87
C VAL A 20 -9.51 4.54 50.01
N ALA A 21 -10.29 5.31 49.30
CA ALA A 21 -11.20 4.80 48.26
C ALA A 21 -11.65 5.91 47.31
N SER A 22 -10.70 6.43 46.52
CA SER A 22 -11.06 7.03 45.25
C SER A 22 -9.86 6.92 44.28
N ALA A 23 -9.47 5.69 43.95
CA ALA A 23 -8.77 5.45 42.69
C ALA A 23 -9.71 5.89 41.56
N GLY A 24 -9.58 7.19 41.22
CA GLY A 24 -10.36 7.83 40.19
C GLY A 24 -10.30 7.02 38.91
N ARG A 25 -11.36 6.28 38.59
CA ARG A 25 -11.67 5.89 37.25
C ARG A 25 -11.73 7.18 36.46
N ILE A 26 -10.66 7.50 35.72
CA ILE A 26 -10.72 8.46 34.64
C ILE A 26 -11.68 7.84 33.61
N ARG A 27 -12.97 8.08 33.84
CA ARG A 27 -13.96 7.95 32.74
C ARG A 27 -13.54 9.01 31.74
N ALA A 28 -12.82 8.57 30.70
CA ALA A 28 -12.78 9.31 29.46
C ALA A 28 -14.24 9.39 28.98
N SER A 29 -14.92 10.47 29.37
CA SER A 29 -16.18 10.85 28.75
C SER A 29 -15.85 11.15 27.30
N ILE A 30 -16.00 10.14 26.46
CA ILE A 30 -16.09 10.33 25.01
C ILE A 30 -17.30 11.24 24.87
N ASN A 31 -17.05 12.47 24.50
CA ASN A 31 -18.11 13.43 24.22
C ASN A 31 -18.78 12.93 22.94
N VAL A 32 -19.80 12.08 23.09
CA VAL A 32 -20.46 11.30 22.02
C VAL A 32 -20.97 12.21 20.90
N SER A 33 -21.23 13.48 21.19
CA SER A 33 -21.70 14.47 20.21
C SER A 33 -20.62 14.93 19.21
N ARG A 34 -19.33 14.79 19.51
CA ARG A 34 -18.22 15.21 18.62
C ARG A 34 -17.70 14.09 17.72
N GLY A 35 -17.95 12.83 18.05
CA GLY A 35 -17.52 11.67 17.28
C GLY A 35 -18.13 11.63 15.88
N PRO A 36 -19.46 11.69 15.74
CA PRO A 36 -20.12 11.66 14.42
C PRO A 36 -19.71 12.82 13.52
N PHE A 37 -19.54 14.04 14.11
CA PHE A 37 -19.07 15.21 13.36
C PHE A 37 -17.66 15.00 12.79
N LEU A 38 -16.73 14.42 13.55
CA LEU A 38 -15.38 14.14 13.10
C LEU A 38 -15.37 13.10 11.95
N VAL A 39 -16.17 12.03 12.09
CA VAL A 39 -16.32 11.02 11.05
C VAL A 39 -16.87 11.65 9.77
N LEU A 40 -17.96 12.39 9.85
CA LEU A 40 -18.57 13.06 8.71
C LEU A 40 -17.59 14.03 8.04
N THR A 41 -16.83 14.82 8.83
CA THR A 41 -15.82 15.73 8.31
C THR A 41 -14.75 14.97 7.53
N PHE A 42 -14.23 13.85 8.04
CA PHE A 42 -13.21 13.08 7.35
C PHE A 42 -13.75 12.38 6.11
N VAL A 43 -14.98 11.88 6.14
CA VAL A 43 -15.64 11.31 4.95
C VAL A 43 -15.77 12.37 3.86
N VAL A 44 -16.35 13.54 4.18
CA VAL A 44 -16.54 14.62 3.20
C VAL A 44 -15.20 15.08 2.61
N VAL A 45 -14.20 15.32 3.47
CA VAL A 45 -12.87 15.76 2.99
C VAL A 45 -12.20 14.66 2.18
N ALA A 46 -12.23 13.39 2.61
CA ALA A 46 -11.63 12.27 1.88
C ALA A 46 -12.21 12.17 0.46
N PHE A 47 -13.53 12.18 0.33
CA PHE A 47 -14.16 12.16 -1.01
C PHE A 47 -13.81 13.40 -1.83
N ALA A 48 -13.82 14.60 -1.22
CA ALA A 48 -13.49 15.84 -1.92
C ALA A 48 -12.07 15.85 -2.49
N VAL A 49 -11.06 15.41 -1.71
CA VAL A 49 -9.66 15.43 -2.16
C VAL A 49 -9.31 14.25 -3.10
N HIS A 50 -10.11 13.17 -3.09
CA HIS A 50 -9.92 11.99 -3.92
C HIS A 50 -10.90 11.90 -5.11
N VAL A 51 -11.61 13.00 -5.44
CA VAL A 51 -12.48 13.05 -6.64
C VAL A 51 -11.80 12.50 -7.91
N PRO A 52 -10.52 12.84 -8.19
CA PRO A 52 -9.84 12.29 -9.35
C PRO A 52 -9.81 10.77 -9.39
N MET A 53 -9.71 10.10 -8.24
CA MET A 53 -9.69 8.63 -8.12
C MET A 53 -10.98 7.98 -8.65
N LEU A 54 -12.10 8.69 -8.58
CA LEU A 54 -13.41 8.18 -9.04
C LEU A 54 -13.60 8.29 -10.56
N SER A 55 -12.61 8.84 -11.30
CA SER A 55 -12.68 8.86 -12.76
C SER A 55 -12.69 7.44 -13.34
N ALA A 56 -13.40 7.24 -14.45
CA ALA A 56 -13.53 5.94 -15.10
C ALA A 56 -12.22 5.38 -15.70
N ARG A 57 -11.11 6.09 -15.59
CA ARG A 57 -9.81 5.69 -16.15
C ARG A 57 -9.10 4.68 -15.26
N ALA A 58 -8.42 3.72 -15.86
CA ALA A 58 -7.43 2.89 -15.15
C ALA A 58 -6.14 3.70 -14.99
N TRP A 59 -5.87 4.19 -13.79
CA TRP A 59 -4.76 5.10 -13.52
C TRP A 59 -3.42 4.43 -13.39
N ASN A 60 -3.47 3.19 -12.90
CA ASN A 60 -2.27 2.44 -12.55
C ASN A 60 -2.44 1.00 -13.04
N SER A 61 -1.39 0.44 -13.62
CA SER A 61 -1.39 -0.97 -14.05
C SER A 61 -1.58 -1.94 -12.89
N ASP A 62 -1.26 -1.55 -11.66
CA ASP A 62 -1.46 -2.39 -10.47
C ASP A 62 -2.95 -2.61 -10.18
N GLU A 63 -3.81 -1.58 -10.38
CA GLU A 63 -5.27 -1.74 -10.28
C GLU A 63 -5.79 -2.75 -11.32
N ALA A 64 -5.37 -2.59 -12.58
CA ALA A 64 -5.76 -3.50 -13.64
C ALA A 64 -5.24 -4.92 -13.43
N TYR A 65 -4.03 -5.05 -12.88
CA TYR A 65 -3.46 -6.36 -12.52
C TYR A 65 -4.27 -7.03 -11.41
N ALA A 66 -4.58 -6.30 -10.33
CA ALA A 66 -5.41 -6.80 -9.23
C ALA A 66 -6.84 -7.13 -9.70
N ALA A 67 -7.41 -6.31 -10.61
CA ALA A 67 -8.71 -6.59 -11.23
C ALA A 67 -8.70 -7.86 -12.07
N THR A 68 -7.65 -8.07 -12.88
CA THR A 68 -7.46 -9.32 -13.66
C THR A 68 -7.36 -10.54 -12.72
N GLN A 69 -6.60 -10.43 -11.63
CA GLN A 69 -6.52 -11.49 -10.63
C GLN A 69 -7.88 -11.77 -9.98
N ALA A 70 -8.62 -10.72 -9.64
CA ALA A 70 -9.96 -10.83 -9.07
C ALA A 70 -10.94 -11.55 -10.00
N GLN A 71 -10.89 -11.28 -11.31
CA GLN A 71 -11.69 -12.00 -12.31
C GLN A 71 -11.30 -13.48 -12.37
N VAL A 72 -10.00 -13.81 -12.33
CA VAL A 72 -9.54 -15.22 -12.29
C VAL A 72 -10.06 -15.90 -11.02
N LEU A 73 -9.96 -15.25 -9.85
CA LEU A 73 -10.46 -15.78 -8.58
C LEU A 73 -11.99 -15.98 -8.59
N ASN A 74 -12.72 -15.03 -9.18
CA ASN A 74 -14.18 -15.11 -9.27
C ASN A 74 -14.66 -16.19 -10.23
N ARG A 75 -13.83 -16.62 -11.19
CA ARG A 75 -14.05 -17.78 -12.06
C ARG A 75 -13.59 -19.12 -11.45
N GLY A 76 -13.25 -19.14 -10.16
CA GLY A 76 -12.82 -20.35 -9.45
C GLY A 76 -11.33 -20.66 -9.52
N GLY A 77 -10.54 -19.77 -10.11
CA GLY A 77 -9.07 -19.88 -10.10
C GLY A 77 -8.48 -19.64 -8.70
N ARG A 78 -7.23 -20.03 -8.53
CA ARG A 78 -6.51 -20.00 -7.24
C ARG A 78 -5.31 -19.07 -7.34
N LEU A 79 -5.16 -18.18 -6.34
CA LEU A 79 -3.98 -17.33 -6.24
C LEU A 79 -2.72 -18.17 -6.02
N TYR A 80 -1.62 -17.78 -6.65
CA TYR A 80 -0.33 -18.45 -6.68
C TYR A 80 -0.26 -19.78 -7.43
N LEU A 81 -1.37 -20.18 -8.08
CA LEU A 81 -1.45 -21.35 -8.97
C LEU A 81 -1.94 -20.96 -10.36
N ASP A 82 -3.16 -20.42 -10.44
CA ASP A 82 -3.80 -20.06 -11.71
C ASP A 82 -3.60 -18.59 -12.06
N THR A 83 -3.20 -17.77 -11.09
CA THR A 83 -2.69 -16.40 -11.25
C THR A 83 -1.63 -16.14 -10.19
N VAL A 84 -0.56 -15.42 -10.52
CA VAL A 84 0.58 -15.17 -9.62
C VAL A 84 0.89 -13.70 -9.50
N ASP A 85 1.39 -13.29 -8.33
CA ASP A 85 1.96 -11.97 -8.09
C ASP A 85 3.09 -12.09 -7.06
N ARG A 86 3.99 -11.10 -7.06
CA ARG A 86 5.01 -10.89 -6.01
C ARG A 86 4.41 -10.32 -4.73
N LYS A 87 3.16 -9.93 -4.77
CA LYS A 87 2.47 -9.25 -3.67
C LYS A 87 1.60 -10.23 -2.87
N PRO A 88 1.39 -9.96 -1.57
CA PRO A 88 0.57 -10.81 -0.71
C PRO A 88 -0.93 -10.78 -1.07
N PRO A 89 -1.75 -11.70 -0.48
CA PRO A 89 -3.06 -12.05 -1.04
C PRO A 89 -4.19 -11.06 -0.77
N VAL A 90 -4.07 -10.13 0.19
CA VAL A 90 -5.22 -9.35 0.67
C VAL A 90 -5.89 -8.53 -0.44
N VAL A 91 -5.11 -7.82 -1.27
CA VAL A 91 -5.68 -6.91 -2.29
C VAL A 91 -6.42 -7.66 -3.40
N PRO A 92 -5.88 -8.72 -4.04
CA PRO A 92 -6.64 -9.49 -5.02
C PRO A 92 -7.99 -10.02 -4.49
N TYR A 93 -8.02 -10.45 -3.21
CA TYR A 93 -9.28 -10.91 -2.60
C TYR A 93 -10.22 -9.77 -2.23
N LEU A 94 -9.72 -8.58 -1.86
CA LEU A 94 -10.56 -7.39 -1.70
C LEU A 94 -11.25 -7.01 -3.01
N TYR A 95 -10.53 -7.02 -4.12
CA TYR A 95 -11.09 -6.78 -5.45
C TYR A 95 -12.13 -7.85 -5.79
N ALA A 96 -11.79 -9.13 -5.65
CA ALA A 96 -12.68 -10.24 -5.95
C ALA A 96 -13.97 -10.19 -5.11
N ALA A 97 -13.86 -9.90 -3.81
CA ALA A 97 -15.02 -9.73 -2.94
C ALA A 97 -15.88 -8.53 -3.35
N THR A 98 -15.24 -7.39 -3.66
CA THR A 98 -15.97 -6.19 -4.11
C THR A 98 -16.71 -6.45 -5.41
N PHE A 99 -16.09 -7.06 -6.40
CA PHE A 99 -16.73 -7.40 -7.68
C PHE A 99 -17.92 -8.36 -7.50
N ARG A 100 -17.78 -9.38 -6.62
CA ARG A 100 -18.91 -10.28 -6.30
C ARG A 100 -20.06 -9.54 -5.62
N LEU A 101 -19.77 -8.65 -4.67
CA LEU A 101 -20.79 -7.93 -3.91
C LEU A 101 -21.55 -6.91 -4.76
N THR A 102 -20.85 -6.29 -5.71
CA THR A 102 -21.45 -5.26 -6.58
C THR A 102 -22.05 -5.85 -7.88
N GLY A 103 -21.70 -7.08 -8.23
CA GLY A 103 -22.04 -7.69 -9.50
C GLY A 103 -21.41 -7.01 -10.71
N SER A 104 -20.32 -6.24 -10.50
CA SER A 104 -19.63 -5.48 -11.52
C SER A 104 -18.13 -5.49 -11.30
N ASP A 105 -17.36 -5.62 -12.37
CA ASP A 105 -15.90 -5.55 -12.38
C ASP A 105 -15.38 -4.10 -12.53
N ASP A 106 -16.23 -3.09 -12.30
CA ASP A 106 -15.85 -1.69 -12.30
C ASP A 106 -14.90 -1.39 -11.11
N LEU A 107 -13.93 -0.50 -11.35
CA LEU A 107 -12.97 -0.08 -10.33
C LEU A 107 -13.54 0.93 -9.33
N VAL A 108 -14.62 1.64 -9.66
CA VAL A 108 -15.20 2.67 -8.77
C VAL A 108 -15.56 2.12 -7.40
N PRO A 109 -16.23 0.96 -7.24
CA PRO A 109 -16.52 0.41 -5.92
C PRO A 109 -15.26 0.10 -5.09
N VAL A 110 -14.21 -0.42 -5.72
CA VAL A 110 -12.93 -0.70 -5.04
C VAL A 110 -12.23 0.59 -4.64
N ARG A 111 -12.30 1.63 -5.47
CA ARG A 111 -11.76 2.97 -5.18
C ARG A 111 -12.51 3.65 -4.03
N ILE A 112 -13.84 3.49 -3.97
CA ILE A 112 -14.62 3.93 -2.81
C ILE A 112 -14.12 3.22 -1.53
N LEU A 113 -13.88 1.92 -1.60
CA LEU A 113 -13.31 1.17 -0.48
C LEU A 113 -11.93 1.69 -0.07
N ALA A 114 -11.08 2.09 -1.04
CA ALA A 114 -9.79 2.69 -0.78
C ALA A 114 -9.92 4.08 -0.10
N ILE A 115 -10.85 4.92 -0.53
CA ILE A 115 -11.17 6.20 0.15
C ILE A 115 -11.63 5.95 1.59
N LEU A 116 -12.46 4.95 1.82
CA LEU A 116 -12.88 4.55 3.17
C LEU A 116 -11.72 4.03 4.02
N ALA A 117 -10.74 3.34 3.42
CA ALA A 117 -9.51 2.96 4.11
C ALA A 117 -8.70 4.18 4.57
N ASP A 118 -8.64 5.24 3.76
CA ASP A 118 -8.02 6.51 4.17
C ASP A 118 -8.81 7.19 5.29
N VAL A 119 -10.14 7.16 5.28
CA VAL A 119 -10.96 7.66 6.39
C VAL A 119 -10.65 6.90 7.68
N VAL A 120 -10.58 5.57 7.64
CA VAL A 120 -10.22 4.74 8.82
C VAL A 120 -8.82 5.10 9.30
N THR A 121 -7.87 5.28 8.41
CA THR A 121 -6.50 5.70 8.75
C THR A 121 -6.49 7.06 9.43
N ALA A 122 -7.23 8.05 8.88
CA ALA A 122 -7.37 9.38 9.48
C ALA A 122 -7.97 9.32 10.89
N LEU A 123 -8.99 8.48 11.12
CA LEU A 123 -9.62 8.28 12.44
C LEU A 123 -8.64 7.65 13.44
N LEU A 124 -7.83 6.69 13.04
CA LEU A 124 -6.81 6.07 13.88
C LEU A 124 -5.72 7.07 14.26
N LEU A 125 -5.24 7.87 13.30
CA LEU A 125 -4.28 8.94 13.54
C LEU A 125 -4.86 10.04 14.43
N ALA A 126 -6.13 10.40 14.24
CA ALA A 126 -6.83 11.35 15.07
C ALA A 126 -6.93 10.86 16.53
N ALA A 127 -7.27 9.59 16.73
CA ALA A 127 -7.33 8.98 18.05
C ALA A 127 -5.96 8.96 18.75
N GLU A 128 -4.89 8.67 18.00
CA GLU A 128 -3.53 8.65 18.53
C GLU A 128 -3.00 10.06 18.84
N ALA A 129 -3.22 11.03 17.95
CA ALA A 129 -2.84 12.42 18.17
C ALA A 129 -3.54 13.02 19.41
N ARG A 130 -4.84 12.77 19.57
CA ARG A 130 -5.59 13.17 20.77
C ARG A 130 -5.00 12.57 22.03
N ARG A 131 -4.70 11.29 22.02
CA ARG A 131 -4.08 10.58 23.16
C ARG A 131 -2.72 11.16 23.52
N ARG A 132 -1.84 11.41 22.51
CA ARG A 132 -0.47 11.92 22.74
C ARG A 132 -0.43 13.35 23.25
N LEU A 133 -1.29 14.20 22.72
CA LEU A 133 -1.25 15.64 22.97
C LEU A 133 -2.31 16.08 23.98
N ASN A 134 -3.17 15.17 24.43
CA ASN A 134 -4.28 15.43 25.34
C ASN A 134 -5.13 16.65 24.91
N ARG A 135 -5.45 16.73 23.62
CA ARG A 135 -6.20 17.84 23.01
C ARG A 135 -7.10 17.31 21.90
N ASP A 136 -8.40 17.65 21.96
CA ASP A 136 -9.36 17.23 20.92
C ASP A 136 -9.00 17.74 19.52
N ARG A 137 -8.57 19.02 19.43
CA ARG A 137 -8.16 19.62 18.16
C ARG A 137 -6.96 18.90 17.51
N ALA A 138 -6.12 18.22 18.28
CA ALA A 138 -5.02 17.45 17.73
C ALA A 138 -5.51 16.33 16.80
N GLY A 139 -6.63 15.68 17.16
CA GLY A 139 -7.24 14.67 16.32
C GLY A 139 -7.74 15.21 14.99
N LEU A 140 -8.46 16.32 15.01
CA LEU A 140 -8.94 16.97 13.78
C LEU A 140 -7.77 17.37 12.88
N ILE A 141 -6.74 18.02 13.45
CA ILE A 141 -5.55 18.44 12.71
C ILE A 141 -4.84 17.24 12.07
N ALA A 142 -4.58 16.16 12.84
CA ALA A 142 -3.90 14.99 12.34
C ALA A 142 -4.67 14.31 11.19
N GLY A 143 -5.98 14.13 11.33
CA GLY A 143 -6.80 13.53 10.29
C GLY A 143 -6.85 14.38 9.02
N LEU A 144 -7.02 15.69 9.13
CA LEU A 144 -7.04 16.58 7.97
C LEU A 144 -5.67 16.68 7.29
N LEU A 145 -4.57 16.74 8.05
CA LEU A 145 -3.22 16.69 7.49
C LEU A 145 -2.97 15.37 6.75
N PHE A 146 -3.44 14.25 7.30
CA PHE A 146 -3.31 12.96 6.62
C PHE A 146 -4.07 12.93 5.30
N LEU A 147 -5.35 13.31 5.31
CA LEU A 147 -6.19 13.32 4.09
C LEU A 147 -5.64 14.28 3.02
N GLY A 148 -5.12 15.43 3.43
CA GLY A 148 -4.43 16.33 2.50
C GLY A 148 -3.14 15.74 1.96
N ALA A 149 -2.30 15.18 2.83
CA ALA A 149 -1.01 14.59 2.43
C ALA A 149 -1.15 13.34 1.56
N SER A 150 -2.19 12.51 1.80
CA SER A 150 -2.49 11.31 0.99
C SER A 150 -3.01 11.65 -0.42
N ALA A 151 -3.41 12.90 -0.67
CA ALA A 151 -3.83 13.38 -1.97
C ALA A 151 -2.82 14.34 -2.63
N ALA A 152 -1.78 14.77 -1.90
CA ALA A 152 -0.82 15.77 -2.34
C ALA A 152 0.35 15.17 -3.11
N PHE A 153 0.09 14.29 -4.08
CA PHE A 153 1.11 13.69 -4.95
C PHE A 153 0.48 13.26 -6.27
N TYR A 154 1.25 12.63 -7.17
CA TYR A 154 0.69 12.13 -8.42
C TYR A 154 -0.52 11.24 -8.14
N ALA A 155 -1.67 11.59 -8.70
CA ALA A 155 -2.91 10.86 -8.45
C ALA A 155 -2.81 9.38 -8.90
N THR A 156 -2.07 9.11 -9.97
CA THR A 156 -1.76 7.77 -10.45
C THR A 156 -0.93 6.92 -9.47
N ASP A 157 -0.36 7.54 -8.45
CA ASP A 157 0.40 6.88 -7.39
C ASP A 157 -0.35 6.86 -6.06
N PHE A 158 -0.84 8.02 -5.58
CA PHE A 158 -1.43 8.15 -4.25
C PHE A 158 -2.94 7.90 -4.23
N GLN A 159 -3.63 8.26 -5.31
CA GLN A 159 -5.09 8.14 -5.40
C GLN A 159 -5.49 6.92 -6.23
N THR A 160 -5.00 5.75 -5.85
CA THR A 160 -5.31 4.46 -6.49
C THR A 160 -5.76 3.45 -5.46
N ALA A 161 -6.61 2.49 -5.86
CA ALA A 161 -7.00 1.36 -5.03
C ALA A 161 -5.86 0.33 -4.95
N ASN A 162 -4.69 0.79 -4.48
CA ASN A 162 -3.44 0.04 -4.48
C ASN A 162 -3.15 -0.60 -3.11
N PHE A 163 -2.14 -1.43 -3.08
CA PHE A 163 -1.68 -2.18 -1.91
C PHE A 163 -1.34 -1.26 -0.73
N GLU A 164 -0.71 -0.12 -0.99
CA GLU A 164 -0.33 0.85 0.04
C GLU A 164 -1.55 1.46 0.71
N THR A 165 -2.56 1.86 -0.04
CA THR A 165 -3.78 2.46 0.52
C THR A 165 -4.49 1.48 1.44
N PHE A 166 -4.65 0.23 1.03
CA PHE A 166 -5.27 -0.82 1.86
C PHE A 166 -4.40 -1.29 3.03
N MET A 167 -3.07 -1.11 2.94
CA MET A 167 -2.14 -1.42 4.02
C MET A 167 -2.25 -0.45 5.20
N LEU A 168 -2.49 0.84 4.93
CA LEU A 168 -2.42 1.92 5.93
C LEU A 168 -3.31 1.70 7.16
N PRO A 169 -4.60 1.33 7.06
CA PRO A 169 -5.46 1.17 8.23
C PRO A 169 -4.90 0.17 9.25
N THR A 170 -4.47 -0.99 8.77
CA THR A 170 -3.95 -2.06 9.64
C THR A 170 -2.52 -1.76 10.12
N MET A 171 -1.70 -1.10 9.31
CA MET A 171 -0.37 -0.60 9.70
C MET A 171 -0.47 0.41 10.83
N VAL A 172 -1.34 1.41 10.70
CA VAL A 172 -1.56 2.43 11.75
C VAL A 172 -2.21 1.81 12.98
N ALA A 173 -3.18 0.90 12.81
CA ALA A 173 -3.77 0.16 13.91
C ALA A 173 -2.73 -0.63 14.70
N GLY A 174 -1.79 -1.28 14.03
CA GLY A 174 -0.68 -2.01 14.64
C GLY A 174 0.16 -1.12 15.54
N PHE A 175 0.57 0.06 15.04
CA PHE A 175 1.30 1.04 15.83
C PHE A 175 0.48 1.56 17.03
N VAL A 176 -0.78 1.93 16.81
CA VAL A 176 -1.68 2.43 17.86
C VAL A 176 -1.92 1.41 18.96
N LEU A 177 -2.08 0.13 18.59
CA LEU A 177 -2.26 -0.98 19.53
C LEU A 177 -0.99 -1.24 20.36
N ALA A 178 0.19 -1.14 19.75
CA ALA A 178 1.47 -1.19 20.47
C ALA A 178 1.56 -0.04 21.50
N ALA A 179 1.24 1.19 21.08
CA ALA A 179 1.23 2.36 21.94
C ALA A 179 0.22 2.23 23.10
N ARG A 180 -0.84 1.44 22.94
CA ARG A 180 -1.85 1.09 23.97
C ARG A 180 -1.49 -0.17 24.77
N ARG A 181 -0.26 -0.69 24.63
CA ARG A 181 0.24 -1.88 25.33
C ARG A 181 -0.59 -3.14 25.06
N ARG A 182 -1.07 -3.32 23.81
CA ARG A 182 -1.79 -4.50 23.33
C ARG A 182 -0.94 -5.27 22.32
N PRO A 183 0.16 -5.94 22.74
CA PRO A 183 1.16 -6.48 21.81
C PRO A 183 0.60 -7.57 20.89
N LEU A 184 -0.27 -8.47 21.35
CA LEU A 184 -0.88 -9.52 20.52
C LEU A 184 -1.70 -8.89 19.38
N ALA A 185 -2.62 -7.98 19.71
CA ALA A 185 -3.46 -7.31 18.72
C ALA A 185 -2.63 -6.43 17.76
N SER A 186 -1.57 -5.78 18.28
CA SER A 186 -0.59 -5.06 17.45
C SER A 186 0.08 -6.00 16.44
N GLY A 187 0.55 -7.16 16.90
CA GLY A 187 1.14 -8.17 16.02
C GLY A 187 0.18 -8.62 14.93
N VAL A 188 -1.07 -8.97 15.28
CA VAL A 188 -2.10 -9.36 14.30
C VAL A 188 -2.33 -8.26 13.27
N ALA A 189 -2.47 -7.00 13.70
CA ALA A 189 -2.69 -5.88 12.79
C ALA A 189 -1.50 -5.68 11.84
N ILE A 190 -0.24 -5.75 12.34
CA ILE A 190 0.95 -5.65 11.51
C ILE A 190 1.07 -6.86 10.57
N GLY A 191 0.75 -8.06 11.03
CA GLY A 191 0.75 -9.28 10.20
C GLY A 191 -0.27 -9.20 9.06
N VAL A 192 -1.49 -8.75 9.31
CA VAL A 192 -2.51 -8.51 8.27
C VAL A 192 -2.05 -7.41 7.30
N SER A 193 -1.45 -6.33 7.83
CA SER A 193 -0.86 -5.28 6.99
C SER A 193 0.25 -5.83 6.10
N THR A 194 1.10 -6.72 6.63
CA THR A 194 2.16 -7.41 5.88
C THR A 194 1.59 -8.32 4.79
N LEU A 195 0.44 -8.95 5.04
CA LEU A 195 -0.31 -9.72 4.04
C LEU A 195 -1.05 -8.83 3.02
N THR A 196 -1.09 -7.52 3.24
CA THR A 196 -1.51 -6.53 2.24
C THR A 196 -0.31 -6.09 1.41
N LYS A 197 0.81 -5.73 2.07
CA LYS A 197 2.10 -5.44 1.45
C LYS A 197 3.25 -5.74 2.41
N GLN A 198 4.27 -6.47 1.94
CA GLN A 198 5.40 -6.95 2.76
C GLN A 198 6.09 -5.83 3.54
N THR A 199 6.20 -4.63 2.95
CA THR A 199 6.89 -3.47 3.54
C THR A 199 6.25 -2.99 4.86
N ALA A 200 4.99 -3.33 5.12
CA ALA A 200 4.32 -3.02 6.38
C ALA A 200 4.99 -3.66 7.61
N ALA A 201 5.73 -4.77 7.42
CA ALA A 201 6.52 -5.41 8.48
C ALA A 201 7.52 -4.45 9.14
N ALA A 202 7.95 -3.39 8.45
CA ALA A 202 8.81 -2.35 9.01
C ALA A 202 8.20 -1.68 10.26
N THR A 203 6.86 -1.72 10.42
CA THR A 203 6.16 -1.19 11.60
C THR A 203 6.46 -2.00 12.87
N LEU A 204 7.03 -3.20 12.76
CA LEU A 204 7.53 -3.95 13.92
C LEU A 204 8.59 -3.16 14.69
N LEU A 205 9.42 -2.37 14.01
CA LEU A 205 10.49 -1.61 14.66
C LEU A 205 9.96 -0.63 15.74
N PRO A 206 9.04 0.30 15.44
CA PRO A 206 8.46 1.15 16.47
C PRO A 206 7.59 0.37 17.48
N ALA A 207 6.94 -0.73 17.08
CA ALA A 207 6.17 -1.56 18.00
C ALA A 207 7.07 -2.25 19.05
N VAL A 208 8.20 -2.80 18.64
CA VAL A 208 9.23 -3.38 19.55
C VAL A 208 9.77 -2.30 20.50
N TRP A 209 10.04 -1.09 20.00
CA TRP A 209 10.46 0.03 20.84
C TRP A 209 9.44 0.39 21.91
N LEU A 210 8.16 0.46 21.54
CA LEU A 210 7.08 0.76 22.47
C LEU A 210 6.94 -0.32 23.58
N ILE A 211 7.17 -1.58 23.24
CA ILE A 211 7.23 -2.68 24.22
C ILE A 211 8.48 -2.55 25.09
N TRP A 212 9.62 -2.16 24.52
CA TRP A 212 10.85 -1.92 25.27
C TRP A 212 10.68 -0.90 26.40
N GLN A 213 9.83 0.10 26.21
CA GLN A 213 9.50 1.09 27.24
C GLN A 213 8.66 0.55 28.40
N SER A 214 8.20 -0.69 28.32
CA SER A 214 7.46 -1.37 29.40
C SER A 214 8.40 -1.85 30.50
N ALA A 215 7.86 -2.19 31.68
CA ALA A 215 8.65 -2.78 32.76
C ALA A 215 9.37 -4.08 32.30
N ARG A 216 10.61 -4.27 32.75
CA ARG A 216 11.49 -5.37 32.30
C ARG A 216 10.82 -6.75 32.37
N THR A 217 10.06 -7.01 33.43
CA THR A 217 9.33 -8.28 33.65
C THR A 217 8.23 -8.54 32.61
N ARG A 218 7.71 -7.51 31.95
CA ARG A 218 6.66 -7.62 30.92
C ARG A 218 7.18 -7.64 29.50
N ARG A 219 8.45 -7.31 29.29
CA ARG A 219 9.05 -7.17 27.92
C ARG A 219 9.04 -8.49 27.16
N LEU A 220 9.59 -9.56 27.76
CA LEU A 220 9.69 -10.88 27.10
C LEU A 220 8.32 -11.40 26.71
N ARG A 221 7.33 -11.31 27.63
CA ARG A 221 5.93 -11.68 27.31
C ARG A 221 5.36 -10.78 26.21
N GLY A 222 5.66 -9.49 26.22
CA GLY A 222 5.22 -8.53 25.20
C GLY A 222 5.79 -8.87 23.82
N TYR A 223 7.07 -9.21 23.73
CA TYR A 223 7.71 -9.63 22.47
C TYR A 223 7.14 -10.95 21.97
N GLY A 224 6.95 -11.94 22.87
CA GLY A 224 6.34 -13.22 22.50
C GLY A 224 4.91 -13.03 21.95
N LEU A 225 4.09 -12.22 22.61
CA LEU A 225 2.72 -11.92 22.14
C LEU A 225 2.71 -11.13 20.81
N LEU A 226 3.63 -10.16 20.61
CA LEU A 226 3.78 -9.46 19.35
C LEU A 226 4.16 -10.43 18.23
N ALA A 227 5.13 -11.30 18.47
CA ALA A 227 5.60 -12.28 17.50
C ALA A 227 4.50 -13.30 17.13
N VAL A 228 3.81 -13.86 18.12
CA VAL A 228 2.67 -14.77 17.90
C VAL A 228 1.58 -14.07 17.08
N GLY A 229 1.20 -12.84 17.47
CA GLY A 229 0.22 -12.08 16.74
C GLY A 229 0.63 -11.79 15.29
N PHE A 230 1.90 -11.43 15.07
CA PHE A 230 2.43 -11.15 13.74
C PHE A 230 2.48 -12.38 12.84
N LEU A 231 2.95 -13.50 13.39
CA LEU A 231 3.13 -14.74 12.62
C LEU A 231 1.80 -15.46 12.35
N ALA A 232 0.82 -15.36 13.24
CA ALA A 232 -0.44 -16.11 13.11
C ALA A 232 -1.15 -15.89 11.77
N PRO A 233 -1.41 -14.65 11.29
CA PRO A 233 -2.04 -14.45 9.97
C PRO A 233 -1.15 -14.92 8.82
N ILE A 234 0.18 -14.82 8.94
CA ILE A 234 1.13 -15.26 7.90
C ILE A 234 1.12 -16.79 7.78
N VAL A 235 1.15 -17.50 8.91
CA VAL A 235 1.07 -18.97 8.95
C VAL A 235 -0.26 -19.44 8.40
N LEU A 236 -1.36 -18.76 8.76
CA LEU A 236 -2.68 -19.07 8.20
C LEU A 236 -2.70 -18.87 6.68
N ALA A 237 -2.16 -17.78 6.16
CA ALA A 237 -2.06 -17.54 4.72
C ALA A 237 -1.20 -18.62 4.04
N ALA A 238 -0.05 -18.97 4.61
CA ALA A 238 0.81 -20.04 4.07
C ALA A 238 0.08 -21.39 4.03
N ALA A 239 -0.74 -21.69 5.04
CA ALA A 239 -1.55 -22.91 5.06
C ALA A 239 -2.67 -22.91 4.00
N LEU A 240 -3.35 -21.76 3.82
CA LEU A 240 -4.47 -21.63 2.87
C LEU A 240 -4.01 -21.67 1.41
N PHE A 241 -2.87 -21.05 1.09
CA PHE A 241 -2.35 -20.92 -0.28
C PHE A 241 -1.33 -22.01 -0.63
N GLY A 242 -1.01 -22.91 0.31
CA GLY A 242 0.11 -23.85 0.20
C GLY A 242 1.45 -23.15 0.43
N ALA A 243 2.16 -23.53 1.49
CA ALA A 243 3.37 -22.84 1.95
C ALA A 243 4.40 -22.65 0.84
N HIS A 244 4.66 -23.71 0.02
CA HIS A 244 5.62 -23.62 -1.08
C HIS A 244 5.26 -22.51 -2.08
N ASN A 245 4.02 -22.46 -2.58
CA ASN A 245 3.57 -21.48 -3.58
C ASN A 245 3.54 -20.07 -3.00
N PHE A 246 3.02 -19.94 -1.76
CA PHE A 246 2.97 -18.65 -1.07
C PHE A 246 4.38 -18.06 -0.89
N PHE A 247 5.33 -18.81 -0.32
CA PHE A 247 6.68 -18.30 -0.12
C PHE A 247 7.45 -18.13 -1.43
N ARG A 248 7.24 -19.02 -2.41
CA ARG A 248 7.85 -18.90 -3.73
C ARG A 248 7.50 -17.56 -4.38
N TRP A 249 6.23 -17.22 -4.46
CA TRP A 249 5.81 -16.03 -5.21
C TRP A 249 5.94 -14.74 -4.39
N VAL A 250 5.62 -14.75 -3.11
CA VAL A 250 5.63 -13.53 -2.28
C VAL A 250 7.05 -13.12 -1.84
N PHE A 251 7.98 -14.08 -1.68
CA PHE A 251 9.32 -13.80 -1.15
C PHE A 251 10.47 -14.18 -2.08
N THR A 252 10.46 -15.39 -2.63
CA THR A 252 11.60 -15.88 -3.44
C THR A 252 11.45 -15.59 -4.93
N GLY A 253 10.25 -15.38 -5.44
CA GLY A 253 9.99 -14.99 -6.83
C GLY A 253 10.52 -13.58 -7.18
N ASP A 254 10.99 -12.84 -6.19
CA ASP A 254 11.51 -11.48 -6.32
C ASP A 254 13.02 -11.38 -6.53
N THR A 255 13.76 -12.48 -6.56
CA THR A 255 15.24 -12.43 -6.67
C THR A 255 15.71 -11.62 -7.89
N GLY A 256 15.11 -11.83 -9.05
CA GLY A 256 15.39 -11.02 -10.26
C GLY A 256 14.80 -9.59 -10.19
N TYR A 257 13.77 -9.35 -9.37
CA TYR A 257 13.20 -8.03 -9.19
C TYR A 257 14.09 -7.12 -8.33
N LEU A 258 14.73 -7.66 -7.30
CA LEU A 258 15.64 -6.93 -6.43
C LEU A 258 17.00 -6.66 -7.09
N ASP A 259 17.36 -7.43 -8.10
CA ASP A 259 18.58 -7.20 -8.87
C ASP A 259 18.50 -5.89 -9.67
N THR A 260 19.41 -4.96 -9.40
CA THR A 260 19.53 -3.71 -10.15
C THR A 260 20.17 -3.91 -11.52
N GLY A 261 20.76 -5.08 -11.80
CA GLY A 261 21.48 -5.36 -13.04
C GLY A 261 22.62 -4.38 -13.34
N GLY A 262 23.25 -3.82 -12.29
CA GLY A 262 24.28 -2.79 -12.41
C GLY A 262 23.73 -1.35 -12.58
N ALA A 263 22.43 -1.15 -12.62
CA ALA A 263 21.81 0.16 -12.80
C ALA A 263 21.60 0.94 -11.48
N VAL A 264 22.52 0.83 -10.54
CA VAL A 264 22.44 1.51 -9.23
C VAL A 264 22.29 3.03 -9.41
N GLY A 265 23.07 3.63 -10.33
CA GLY A 265 22.98 5.07 -10.62
C GLY A 265 21.60 5.51 -11.08
N TYR A 266 20.93 4.72 -11.91
CA TYR A 266 19.55 4.97 -12.34
C TYR A 266 18.58 4.92 -11.15
N SER A 267 18.69 3.91 -10.30
CA SER A 267 17.86 3.76 -9.11
C SER A 267 18.06 4.91 -8.12
N ILE A 268 19.32 5.35 -7.90
CA ILE A 268 19.63 6.52 -7.07
C ILE A 268 19.00 7.79 -7.64
N HIS A 269 19.17 8.04 -8.95
CA HIS A 269 18.57 9.20 -9.62
C HIS A 269 17.04 9.21 -9.47
N LEU A 270 16.41 8.06 -9.71
CA LEU A 270 14.95 7.90 -9.54
C LEU A 270 14.53 8.16 -8.10
N GLY A 271 15.26 7.59 -7.14
CA GLY A 271 15.01 7.77 -5.71
C GLY A 271 15.13 9.23 -5.26
N LEU A 272 16.19 9.92 -5.68
CA LEU A 272 16.37 11.35 -5.38
C LEU A 272 15.25 12.19 -5.97
N ARG A 273 14.89 11.94 -7.24
CA ARG A 273 13.81 12.66 -7.92
C ARG A 273 12.47 12.44 -7.23
N GLN A 274 12.10 11.21 -6.92
CA GLN A 274 10.82 10.91 -6.28
C GLN A 274 10.76 11.43 -4.84
N THR A 275 11.86 11.32 -4.10
CA THR A 275 11.96 11.89 -2.74
C THR A 275 11.81 13.41 -2.77
N LEU A 276 12.47 14.09 -3.71
CA LEU A 276 12.34 15.54 -3.86
C LEU A 276 10.87 15.92 -4.14
N TRP A 277 10.22 15.26 -5.09
CA TRP A 277 8.81 15.54 -5.41
C TRP A 277 7.89 15.25 -4.22
N PHE A 278 8.12 14.17 -3.49
CA PHE A 278 7.34 13.87 -2.27
C PHE A 278 7.52 14.96 -1.21
N VAL A 279 8.77 15.40 -0.96
CA VAL A 279 9.07 16.46 0.02
C VAL A 279 8.44 17.79 -0.40
N LEU A 280 8.51 18.16 -1.68
CA LEU A 280 7.90 19.40 -2.19
C LEU A 280 6.38 19.35 -2.10
N ALA A 281 5.77 18.24 -2.50
CA ALA A 281 4.32 18.07 -2.46
C ALA A 281 3.77 18.04 -1.02
N ASN A 282 4.54 17.48 -0.07
CA ASN A 282 4.19 17.40 1.33
C ASN A 282 5.01 18.38 2.20
N PHE A 283 5.43 19.52 1.63
CA PHE A 283 6.34 20.45 2.28
C PHE A 283 5.90 20.88 3.68
N ALA A 284 4.61 21.20 3.86
CA ALA A 284 4.08 21.60 5.16
C ALA A 284 4.25 20.48 6.21
N VAL A 285 3.88 19.25 5.87
CA VAL A 285 3.94 18.11 6.79
C VAL A 285 5.39 17.76 7.12
N VAL A 286 6.27 17.71 6.10
CA VAL A 286 7.70 17.40 6.29
C VAL A 286 8.39 18.48 7.12
N SER A 287 8.18 19.76 6.82
CA SER A 287 8.80 20.86 7.58
C SER A 287 8.35 20.88 9.03
N LEU A 288 7.07 20.67 9.30
CA LEU A 288 6.54 20.59 10.66
C LEU A 288 7.06 19.34 11.40
N ALA A 289 7.20 18.21 10.71
CA ALA A 289 7.84 17.03 11.29
C ALA A 289 9.30 17.33 11.67
N VAL A 290 10.06 18.01 10.82
CA VAL A 290 11.44 18.45 11.12
C VAL A 290 11.47 19.38 12.34
N VAL A 291 10.53 20.31 12.49
CA VAL A 291 10.42 21.16 13.70
C VAL A 291 10.25 20.30 14.95
N SER A 292 9.59 19.15 14.87
CA SER A 292 9.42 18.22 16.00
C SER A 292 10.74 17.57 16.48
N LEU A 293 11.84 17.69 15.73
CA LEU A 293 13.18 17.23 16.18
C LEU A 293 13.63 17.91 17.48
N ARG A 294 13.15 19.14 17.74
CA ARG A 294 13.39 19.83 19.03
C ARG A 294 12.89 19.01 20.22
N ARG A 295 11.91 18.12 20.01
CA ARG A 295 11.34 17.19 21.00
C ARG A 295 11.59 15.73 20.65
N ARG A 296 12.71 15.42 19.96
CA ARG A 296 13.02 14.09 19.44
C ARG A 296 12.94 12.97 20.48
N ARG A 297 13.39 13.23 21.72
CA ARG A 297 13.36 12.23 22.81
C ARG A 297 11.95 11.78 23.17
N ALA A 298 10.97 12.69 23.11
CA ALA A 298 9.56 12.37 23.38
C ALA A 298 8.87 11.64 22.21
N ASN A 299 9.46 11.65 21.01
CA ASN A 299 8.87 11.12 19.79
C ASN A 299 9.78 10.07 19.13
N ILE A 300 10.64 9.37 19.90
CA ILE A 300 11.57 8.35 19.35
C ILE A 300 10.82 7.28 18.56
N ASP A 301 9.68 6.83 19.03
CA ASP A 301 8.83 5.83 18.38
C ASP A 301 8.34 6.29 17.00
N LEU A 302 7.95 7.56 16.84
CA LEU A 302 7.54 8.13 15.56
C LEU A 302 8.74 8.29 14.60
N TRP A 303 9.90 8.68 15.12
CA TRP A 303 11.12 8.76 14.33
C TRP A 303 11.62 7.37 13.89
N LEU A 304 11.52 6.37 14.76
CA LEU A 304 11.79 4.97 14.39
C LEU A 304 10.80 4.48 13.33
N TRP A 305 9.53 4.86 13.43
CA TRP A 305 8.54 4.52 12.40
C TRP A 305 8.86 5.20 11.07
N THR A 306 9.24 6.49 11.10
CA THR A 306 9.68 7.21 9.89
C THR A 306 10.92 6.55 9.27
N ALA A 307 11.92 6.21 10.08
CA ALA A 307 13.14 5.53 9.62
C ALA A 307 12.84 4.15 9.01
N ALA A 308 11.98 3.36 9.68
CA ALA A 308 11.52 2.07 9.16
C ALA A 308 10.76 2.22 7.82
N GLY A 309 9.93 3.25 7.71
CA GLY A 309 9.25 3.59 6.46
C GLY A 309 10.22 3.99 5.34
N ILE A 310 11.28 4.74 5.64
CA ILE A 310 12.34 5.07 4.66
C ILE A 310 13.05 3.79 4.19
N ILE A 311 13.42 2.90 5.12
CA ILE A 311 14.03 1.61 4.78
C ILE A 311 13.08 0.81 3.85
N ALA A 312 11.79 0.80 4.15
CA ALA A 312 10.79 0.11 3.36
C ALA A 312 10.61 0.72 1.95
N VAL A 313 10.70 2.05 1.80
CA VAL A 313 10.70 2.72 0.49
C VAL A 313 11.92 2.34 -0.35
N VAL A 314 13.09 2.25 0.30
CA VAL A 314 14.36 1.99 -0.39
C VAL A 314 14.54 0.51 -0.71
N SER A 315 13.95 -0.41 0.08
CA SER A 315 14.26 -1.86 0.05
C SER A 315 14.16 -2.53 -1.33
N GLY A 316 13.29 -2.02 -2.22
CA GLY A 316 13.12 -2.56 -3.57
C GLY A 316 13.90 -1.85 -4.67
N PHE A 317 14.58 -0.73 -4.37
CA PHE A 317 15.28 0.14 -5.33
C PHE A 317 14.43 0.61 -6.52
N ARG A 318 13.07 0.61 -6.37
CA ARG A 318 12.12 0.97 -7.46
C ARG A 318 11.55 2.37 -7.33
N PHE A 319 11.47 2.91 -6.14
CA PHE A 319 11.06 4.27 -5.81
C PHE A 319 9.77 4.74 -6.52
N PHE A 320 8.77 3.85 -6.61
CA PHE A 320 7.45 4.26 -7.08
C PHE A 320 6.83 5.29 -6.13
N GLY A 321 6.07 6.24 -6.66
CA GLY A 321 5.48 7.30 -5.84
C GLY A 321 4.62 6.76 -4.70
N HIS A 322 3.79 5.76 -4.95
CA HIS A 322 2.93 5.14 -3.93
C HIS A 322 3.70 4.51 -2.76
N TYR A 323 4.99 4.16 -2.90
CA TYR A 323 5.79 3.66 -1.76
C TYR A 323 5.95 4.70 -0.64
N TYR A 324 5.91 5.98 -0.98
CA TYR A 324 6.05 7.07 0.00
C TYR A 324 4.82 7.26 0.87
N LEU A 325 3.67 6.69 0.49
CA LEU A 325 2.42 6.80 1.25
C LEU A 325 2.55 6.27 2.68
N GLN A 326 3.37 5.23 2.89
CA GLN A 326 3.65 4.68 4.22
C GLN A 326 4.42 5.62 5.15
N LEU A 327 5.04 6.69 4.63
CA LEU A 327 5.73 7.71 5.44
C LEU A 327 4.74 8.76 5.98
N VAL A 328 3.58 8.93 5.36
CA VAL A 328 2.61 9.97 5.72
C VAL A 328 2.12 9.83 7.16
N PRO A 329 1.71 8.65 7.67
CA PRO A 329 1.22 8.50 9.04
C PRO A 329 2.19 8.99 10.13
N PRO A 330 3.45 8.53 10.22
CA PRO A 330 4.37 9.01 11.24
C PRO A 330 4.72 10.50 11.08
N LEU A 331 4.87 10.99 9.84
CA LEU A 331 5.15 12.41 9.57
C LEU A 331 3.99 13.31 10.03
N VAL A 332 2.75 12.90 9.81
CA VAL A 332 1.56 13.65 10.26
C VAL A 332 1.48 13.71 11.78
N LEU A 333 1.74 12.61 12.49
CA LEU A 333 1.78 12.62 13.96
C LEU A 333 2.89 13.53 14.48
N LEU A 334 4.06 13.54 13.87
CA LEU A 334 5.17 14.45 14.19
C LEU A 334 4.79 15.91 13.91
N ALA A 335 4.15 16.19 12.76
CA ALA A 335 3.75 17.52 12.34
C ALA A 335 2.65 18.14 13.23
N THR A 336 1.78 17.31 13.81
CA THR A 336 0.65 17.79 14.61
C THR A 336 1.11 18.51 15.90
N GLY A 337 2.17 18.00 16.55
CA GLY A 337 2.67 18.55 17.82
C GLY A 337 3.03 20.05 17.77
N PRO A 338 3.84 20.51 16.81
CA PRO A 338 4.22 21.91 16.67
C PRO A 338 3.05 22.89 16.49
N ILE A 339 1.95 22.43 15.88
CA ILE A 339 0.85 23.32 15.46
C ILE A 339 -0.44 23.14 16.29
N VAL A 340 -0.46 22.20 17.23
CA VAL A 340 -1.67 21.96 18.03
C VAL A 340 -2.15 23.20 18.81
N ASN A 341 -1.26 24.13 19.13
CA ASN A 341 -1.57 25.39 19.79
C ASN A 341 -1.50 26.62 18.87
N ALA A 342 -1.30 26.40 17.56
CA ALA A 342 -1.19 27.49 16.61
C ALA A 342 -2.49 28.32 16.50
N SER A 343 -2.33 29.58 16.13
CA SER A 343 -3.45 30.48 15.89
C SER A 343 -4.30 30.02 14.70
N LYS A 344 -5.54 30.49 14.61
CA LYS A 344 -6.42 30.22 13.45
C LYS A 344 -5.77 30.68 12.13
N ARG A 345 -5.06 31.84 12.16
CA ARG A 345 -4.34 32.36 10.98
C ARG A 345 -3.22 31.41 10.54
N THR A 346 -2.40 30.94 11.48
CA THR A 346 -1.34 29.96 11.20
C THR A 346 -1.90 28.66 10.62
N LEU A 347 -3.00 28.14 11.20
CA LEU A 347 -3.66 26.95 10.68
C LEU A 347 -4.24 27.16 9.28
N ALA A 348 -4.80 28.35 8.99
CA ALA A 348 -5.29 28.69 7.65
C ALA A 348 -4.14 28.72 6.64
N VAL A 349 -2.99 29.30 6.98
CA VAL A 349 -1.81 29.29 6.12
C VAL A 349 -1.35 27.86 5.83
N ILE A 350 -1.25 27.02 6.86
CA ILE A 350 -0.87 25.60 6.69
C ILE A 350 -1.90 24.88 5.81
N ALA A 351 -3.19 25.09 6.02
CA ALA A 351 -4.24 24.51 5.19
C ALA A 351 -4.09 24.90 3.71
N VAL A 352 -3.78 26.17 3.41
CA VAL A 352 -3.50 26.62 2.04
C VAL A 352 -2.27 25.92 1.47
N VAL A 353 -1.15 25.84 2.23
CA VAL A 353 0.08 25.17 1.78
C VAL A 353 -0.15 23.69 1.50
N VAL A 354 -1.03 23.00 2.25
CA VAL A 354 -1.44 21.61 1.98
C VAL A 354 -2.39 21.53 0.79
N ALA A 355 -3.34 22.46 0.66
CA ALA A 355 -4.35 22.41 -0.40
C ALA A 355 -3.78 22.70 -1.80
N VAL A 356 -2.74 23.54 -1.90
CA VAL A 356 -2.13 23.91 -3.20
C VAL A 356 -1.64 22.70 -3.98
N PRO A 357 -0.77 21.79 -3.43
CA PRO A 357 -0.36 20.60 -4.15
C PRO A 357 -1.52 19.62 -4.41
N VAL A 358 -2.48 19.49 -3.49
CA VAL A 358 -3.69 18.69 -3.72
C VAL A 358 -4.45 19.19 -4.95
N ALA A 359 -4.73 20.51 -5.01
CA ALA A 359 -5.44 21.10 -6.13
C ALA A 359 -4.63 20.99 -7.45
N PHE A 360 -3.33 21.21 -7.40
CA PHE A 360 -2.43 21.09 -8.55
C PHE A 360 -2.46 19.68 -9.15
N PHE A 361 -2.27 18.66 -8.33
CA PHE A 361 -2.27 17.28 -8.81
C PHE A 361 -3.67 16.80 -9.21
N ALA A 362 -4.73 17.25 -8.52
CA ALA A 362 -6.11 16.96 -8.91
C ALA A 362 -6.44 17.57 -10.27
N GLN A 363 -6.11 18.86 -10.49
CA GLN A 363 -6.30 19.51 -11.78
C GLN A 363 -5.54 18.79 -12.89
N LYS A 364 -4.26 18.49 -12.66
CA LYS A 364 -3.44 17.75 -13.64
C LYS A 364 -4.05 16.39 -13.98
N ALA A 365 -4.60 15.69 -13.01
CA ALA A 365 -5.23 14.39 -13.19
C ALA A 365 -6.54 14.51 -14.01
N LEU A 366 -7.41 15.45 -13.66
CA LEU A 366 -8.69 15.65 -14.33
C LEU A 366 -8.54 16.24 -15.75
N ALA A 367 -7.53 17.11 -15.96
CA ALA A 367 -7.23 17.70 -17.25
C ALA A 367 -6.42 16.78 -18.18
N SER A 368 -5.91 15.65 -17.70
CA SER A 368 -5.10 14.76 -18.54
C SER A 368 -5.95 14.10 -19.63
N HIS A 369 -5.46 14.14 -20.87
CA HIS A 369 -6.01 13.34 -21.95
C HIS A 369 -5.63 11.86 -21.76
N LEU A 370 -6.35 10.96 -22.46
CA LEU A 370 -5.98 9.56 -22.52
C LEU A 370 -4.54 9.42 -23.04
N SER A 371 -3.71 8.73 -22.29
CA SER A 371 -2.37 8.39 -22.76
C SER A 371 -2.45 7.41 -23.95
N ARG A 372 -1.40 7.36 -24.77
CA ARG A 372 -1.29 6.35 -25.84
C ARG A 372 -1.54 4.93 -25.32
N THR A 373 -1.04 4.60 -24.16
CA THR A 373 -1.24 3.28 -23.54
C THR A 373 -2.73 3.01 -23.22
N GLU A 374 -3.46 4.01 -22.72
CA GLU A 374 -4.89 3.87 -22.43
C GLU A 374 -5.73 3.71 -23.71
N VAL A 375 -5.38 4.45 -24.77
CA VAL A 375 -6.02 4.31 -26.09
C VAL A 375 -5.80 2.90 -26.62
N VAL A 376 -4.55 2.45 -26.69
CA VAL A 376 -4.19 1.10 -27.13
C VAL A 376 -4.89 0.02 -26.30
N ALA A 377 -4.93 0.16 -24.97
CA ALA A 377 -5.61 -0.81 -24.11
C ALA A 377 -7.11 -0.89 -24.41
N ARG A 378 -7.78 0.26 -24.59
CA ARG A 378 -9.19 0.33 -24.95
C ARG A 378 -9.48 -0.32 -26.29
N ASP A 379 -8.70 0.01 -27.32
CA ASP A 379 -8.93 -0.45 -28.69
C ASP A 379 -8.61 -1.96 -28.82
N LEU A 380 -7.56 -2.44 -28.17
CA LEU A 380 -7.27 -3.87 -28.05
C LEU A 380 -8.37 -4.61 -27.27
N SER A 381 -8.89 -4.05 -26.19
CA SER A 381 -9.97 -4.68 -25.43
C SER A 381 -11.25 -4.81 -26.25
N ALA A 382 -11.57 -3.78 -27.05
CA ALA A 382 -12.71 -3.83 -27.99
C ALA A 382 -12.47 -4.87 -29.12
N TYR A 383 -11.24 -4.97 -29.63
CA TYR A 383 -10.86 -5.99 -30.61
C TYR A 383 -10.99 -7.41 -30.04
N VAL A 384 -10.46 -7.64 -28.84
CA VAL A 384 -10.53 -8.93 -28.14
C VAL A 384 -11.98 -9.36 -27.91
N ARG A 385 -12.86 -8.46 -27.43
CA ARG A 385 -14.28 -8.78 -27.21
C ARG A 385 -15.00 -9.22 -28.51
N ARG A 386 -14.63 -8.64 -29.65
CA ARG A 386 -15.22 -9.02 -30.96
C ARG A 386 -14.65 -10.32 -31.54
N THR A 387 -13.40 -10.66 -31.20
CA THR A 387 -12.66 -11.74 -31.86
C THR A 387 -12.64 -13.01 -31.02
N VAL A 388 -12.65 -12.91 -29.70
CA VAL A 388 -12.49 -14.02 -28.77
C VAL A 388 -13.79 -14.27 -28.01
N PRO A 389 -14.33 -15.49 -27.97
CA PRO A 389 -15.54 -15.82 -27.19
C PRO A 389 -15.28 -15.61 -25.68
N GLU A 390 -16.36 -15.48 -24.88
CA GLU A 390 -16.27 -15.11 -23.46
C GLU A 390 -15.44 -16.07 -22.62
N ASN A 391 -15.46 -17.36 -22.91
CA ASN A 391 -14.67 -18.39 -22.26
C ASN A 391 -13.26 -18.56 -22.88
N GLY A 392 -12.96 -17.85 -23.97
CA GLY A 392 -11.68 -17.92 -24.66
C GLY A 392 -10.56 -17.26 -23.86
N ARG A 393 -9.42 -17.95 -23.74
CA ARG A 393 -8.24 -17.41 -23.07
C ARG A 393 -7.37 -16.63 -24.05
N ILE A 394 -6.74 -15.56 -23.57
CA ILE A 394 -5.82 -14.76 -24.38
C ILE A 394 -4.44 -14.70 -23.73
N LEU A 395 -3.43 -14.41 -24.54
CA LEU A 395 -2.06 -14.15 -24.09
C LEU A 395 -1.64 -12.76 -24.56
N ILE A 396 -1.17 -11.93 -23.64
CA ILE A 396 -0.55 -10.64 -23.94
C ILE A 396 0.95 -10.77 -23.68
N TRP A 397 1.75 -10.66 -24.73
CA TRP A 397 3.20 -10.62 -24.61
C TRP A 397 3.65 -9.18 -24.42
N GLY A 398 3.96 -8.84 -23.17
CA GLY A 398 4.28 -7.50 -22.69
C GLY A 398 3.56 -7.16 -21.37
N HIS A 399 3.48 -5.87 -21.05
CA HIS A 399 2.89 -5.38 -19.80
C HIS A 399 1.66 -4.50 -20.08
N LEU A 400 0.49 -5.13 -20.24
CA LEU A 400 -0.79 -4.43 -20.46
C LEU A 400 -1.97 -5.20 -19.85
N PRO A 401 -2.00 -5.40 -18.50
CA PRO A 401 -3.05 -6.19 -17.85
C PRO A 401 -4.45 -5.57 -18.01
N GLU A 402 -4.55 -4.28 -18.35
CA GLU A 402 -5.79 -3.57 -18.63
C GLU A 402 -6.67 -4.29 -19.66
N VAL A 403 -6.03 -4.94 -20.66
CA VAL A 403 -6.77 -5.62 -21.74
C VAL A 403 -7.49 -6.87 -21.23
N TYR A 404 -6.87 -7.66 -20.35
CA TYR A 404 -7.55 -8.83 -19.75
C TYR A 404 -8.81 -8.40 -18.99
N TRP A 405 -8.63 -7.45 -18.09
CA TRP A 405 -9.71 -6.92 -17.26
C TRP A 405 -10.81 -6.28 -18.10
N GLN A 406 -10.48 -5.32 -18.98
CA GLN A 406 -11.46 -4.59 -19.78
C GLN A 406 -12.16 -5.47 -20.81
N ALA A 407 -11.47 -6.45 -21.38
CA ALA A 407 -12.07 -7.37 -22.35
C ALA A 407 -12.87 -8.49 -21.67
N ASP A 408 -12.70 -8.65 -20.37
CA ASP A 408 -13.26 -9.74 -19.58
C ASP A 408 -12.89 -11.12 -20.17
N ARG A 409 -11.62 -11.29 -20.51
CA ARG A 409 -11.06 -12.55 -21.03
C ARG A 409 -9.92 -13.02 -20.12
N PRO A 410 -9.98 -14.30 -19.64
CA PRO A 410 -8.97 -14.82 -18.74
C PRO A 410 -7.61 -14.97 -19.44
N PRO A 411 -6.51 -14.76 -18.70
CA PRO A 411 -5.18 -15.09 -19.17
C PRO A 411 -5.05 -16.57 -19.51
N ALA A 412 -4.30 -16.91 -20.57
CA ALA A 412 -3.97 -18.29 -20.95
C ALA A 412 -2.93 -18.90 -20.00
N THR A 413 -2.15 -18.06 -19.32
CA THR A 413 -1.13 -18.48 -18.36
C THR A 413 -1.37 -17.80 -17.02
N ARG A 414 -0.74 -18.31 -15.96
CA ARG A 414 -0.76 -17.69 -14.64
C ARG A 414 -0.15 -16.27 -14.61
N PHE A 415 0.59 -15.91 -15.65
CA PHE A 415 1.27 -14.62 -15.77
C PHE A 415 0.42 -13.64 -16.59
N ALA A 416 -0.20 -12.66 -15.94
CA ALA A 416 -0.93 -11.59 -16.63
C ALA A 416 0.02 -10.52 -17.24
N THR A 417 1.32 -10.61 -16.98
CA THR A 417 2.37 -9.78 -17.61
C THR A 417 3.64 -10.59 -17.77
N THR A 418 4.51 -10.18 -18.69
CA THR A 418 5.77 -10.88 -18.99
C THR A 418 6.88 -10.63 -17.97
N GLY A 419 6.67 -9.75 -16.97
CA GLY A 419 7.70 -9.35 -16.03
C GLY A 419 8.40 -10.50 -15.29
N PHE A 420 7.68 -11.59 -14.98
CA PHE A 420 8.26 -12.81 -14.39
C PHE A 420 9.14 -13.62 -15.36
N LEU A 421 8.92 -13.45 -16.66
CA LEU A 421 9.61 -14.20 -17.73
C LEU A 421 10.81 -13.44 -18.28
N THR A 422 10.76 -12.12 -18.24
CA THR A 422 11.69 -11.23 -18.95
C THR A 422 12.49 -10.34 -18.00
N GLY A 423 12.10 -10.26 -16.74
CA GLY A 423 12.65 -9.29 -15.78
C GLY A 423 12.25 -7.85 -16.04
N GLN A 424 11.40 -7.59 -17.05
CA GLN A 424 10.88 -6.24 -17.30
C GLN A 424 10.06 -5.78 -16.10
N SER A 425 10.36 -4.58 -15.61
CA SER A 425 9.72 -4.02 -14.43
C SER A 425 9.82 -2.50 -14.44
N GLY A 426 8.78 -1.81 -14.00
CA GLY A 426 8.86 -0.39 -13.73
C GLY A 426 9.96 -0.04 -12.71
N GLY A 427 10.48 1.18 -12.75
CA GLY A 427 11.57 1.62 -11.86
C GLY A 427 12.93 0.98 -12.13
N ARG A 428 13.10 0.37 -13.30
CA ARG A 428 14.32 -0.26 -13.80
C ARG A 428 14.57 0.19 -15.24
N PRO A 429 15.83 0.35 -15.72
CA PRO A 429 16.07 0.62 -17.12
C PRO A 429 15.44 -0.45 -18.01
N PRO A 430 14.62 -0.07 -19.00
CA PRO A 430 13.95 -1.05 -19.87
C PRO A 430 14.92 -1.96 -20.65
N SER A 431 16.15 -1.49 -20.87
CA SER A 431 17.23 -2.26 -21.52
C SER A 431 17.66 -3.49 -20.70
N LEU A 432 17.44 -3.47 -19.38
CA LEU A 432 17.74 -4.58 -18.47
C LEU A 432 16.60 -5.62 -18.48
N THR A 433 16.29 -6.13 -19.67
CA THR A 433 15.29 -7.15 -19.93
C THR A 433 16.00 -8.35 -20.56
N GLY A 434 15.72 -9.55 -20.08
CA GLY A 434 16.36 -10.78 -20.60
C GLY A 434 15.97 -12.01 -19.79
N MET A 435 16.22 -13.20 -20.36
CA MET A 435 15.89 -14.47 -19.72
C MET A 435 16.65 -14.71 -18.40
N GLN A 436 17.83 -14.10 -18.24
CA GLN A 436 18.63 -14.17 -17.00
C GLN A 436 17.97 -13.49 -15.80
N TYR A 437 16.99 -12.62 -16.07
CA TYR A 437 16.22 -11.93 -15.02
C TYR A 437 14.85 -12.58 -14.76
N ALA A 438 14.57 -13.70 -15.39
CA ALA A 438 13.34 -14.45 -15.18
C ALA A 438 13.29 -15.00 -13.75
N ALA A 439 12.09 -15.04 -13.18
CA ALA A 439 11.87 -15.70 -11.89
C ALA A 439 12.19 -17.22 -12.02
N PRO A 440 12.78 -17.84 -10.99
CA PRO A 440 13.11 -19.26 -11.03
C PRO A 440 11.91 -20.12 -11.39
N GLY A 441 12.05 -20.95 -12.44
CA GLY A 441 11.02 -21.87 -12.92
C GLY A 441 9.88 -21.20 -13.72
N ALA A 442 9.83 -19.87 -13.86
CA ALA A 442 8.72 -19.18 -14.53
C ALA A 442 8.54 -19.60 -15.99
N TRP A 443 9.61 -19.85 -16.74
CA TRP A 443 9.51 -20.35 -18.11
C TRP A 443 8.93 -21.76 -18.21
N THR A 444 9.29 -22.64 -17.29
CA THR A 444 8.71 -24.00 -17.21
C THR A 444 7.21 -23.94 -16.93
N ASP A 445 6.80 -23.09 -15.97
CA ASP A 445 5.39 -22.87 -15.66
C ASP A 445 4.64 -22.26 -16.84
N PHE A 446 5.22 -21.27 -17.51
CA PHE A 446 4.63 -20.61 -18.69
C PHE A 446 4.38 -21.60 -19.83
N GLU A 447 5.36 -22.43 -20.17
CA GLU A 447 5.22 -23.45 -21.23
C GLU A 447 4.22 -24.56 -20.84
N ALA A 448 4.15 -24.91 -19.55
CA ALA A 448 3.15 -25.85 -19.07
C ALA A 448 1.73 -25.27 -19.18
N ASP A 449 1.55 -24.00 -18.82
CA ASP A 449 0.27 -23.30 -18.93
C ASP A 449 -0.19 -23.20 -20.40
N LEU A 450 0.72 -22.85 -21.32
CA LEU A 450 0.41 -22.77 -22.76
C LEU A 450 0.00 -24.12 -23.37
N ARG A 451 0.57 -25.22 -22.88
CA ARG A 451 0.14 -26.57 -23.29
C ARG A 451 -1.22 -26.95 -22.76
N ALA A 452 -1.50 -26.57 -21.48
CA ALA A 452 -2.77 -26.86 -20.85
C ALA A 452 -3.91 -25.98 -21.37
N HIS A 453 -3.60 -24.73 -21.70
CA HIS A 453 -4.56 -23.71 -22.09
C HIS A 453 -4.03 -22.90 -23.29
N PRO A 454 -4.03 -23.46 -24.50
CA PRO A 454 -3.61 -22.71 -25.69
C PRO A 454 -4.45 -21.45 -25.86
N PRO A 455 -3.83 -20.26 -26.00
CA PRO A 455 -4.58 -19.01 -26.17
C PRO A 455 -5.33 -18.98 -27.51
N ALA A 456 -6.60 -18.55 -27.47
CA ALA A 456 -7.39 -18.29 -28.68
C ALA A 456 -6.86 -17.08 -29.45
N LEU A 457 -6.18 -16.15 -28.75
CA LEU A 457 -5.56 -14.97 -29.34
C LEU A 457 -4.27 -14.64 -28.57
N VAL A 458 -3.20 -14.32 -29.31
CA VAL A 458 -1.97 -13.77 -28.75
C VAL A 458 -1.80 -12.34 -29.24
N LEU A 459 -1.53 -11.41 -28.34
CA LEU A 459 -1.23 -10.01 -28.62
C LEU A 459 0.25 -9.75 -28.30
N ASP A 460 1.05 -9.40 -29.34
CA ASP A 460 2.46 -9.03 -29.18
C ASP A 460 2.60 -7.51 -29.15
N LEU A 461 2.94 -6.97 -27.99
CA LEU A 461 3.09 -5.52 -27.78
C LEU A 461 4.43 -4.98 -28.28
N ALA A 462 5.41 -5.84 -28.58
CA ALA A 462 6.77 -5.44 -28.92
C ALA A 462 6.85 -4.58 -30.19
N PRO A 463 6.11 -4.87 -31.28
CA PRO A 463 6.14 -4.05 -32.49
C PRO A 463 5.59 -2.64 -32.29
N ALA A 464 4.62 -2.46 -31.37
CA ALA A 464 4.02 -1.15 -31.04
C ALA A 464 4.79 -0.41 -29.95
N ASP A 465 5.76 -1.03 -29.32
CA ASP A 465 6.56 -0.50 -28.20
C ASP A 465 5.71 0.02 -27.02
N VAL A 466 4.59 -0.62 -26.74
CA VAL A 466 3.72 -0.26 -25.60
C VAL A 466 4.47 -0.54 -24.30
N ARG A 467 4.65 0.50 -23.47
CA ARG A 467 5.40 0.40 -22.20
C ARG A 467 6.81 -0.18 -22.34
N ASN A 468 7.53 0.19 -23.39
CA ASN A 468 8.87 -0.29 -23.71
C ASN A 468 8.95 -1.78 -24.09
N ALA A 469 7.86 -2.36 -24.60
CA ALA A 469 7.80 -3.77 -24.98
C ALA A 469 8.78 -4.14 -26.12
N ARG A 470 9.36 -3.17 -26.85
CA ARG A 470 10.44 -3.43 -27.83
C ARG A 470 11.62 -4.23 -27.24
N TYR A 471 11.86 -4.08 -25.94
CA TYR A 471 12.89 -4.84 -25.22
C TYR A 471 12.48 -6.31 -24.95
N GLU A 472 11.22 -6.66 -25.19
CA GLU A 472 10.66 -8.01 -25.06
C GLU A 472 10.39 -8.67 -26.43
N SER A 473 11.05 -8.20 -27.50
CA SER A 473 10.85 -8.69 -28.87
C SER A 473 11.11 -10.19 -29.00
N GLN A 474 10.44 -10.85 -29.95
CA GLN A 474 10.59 -12.27 -30.25
C GLN A 474 12.04 -12.67 -30.54
N ALA A 475 12.86 -11.77 -31.10
CA ALA A 475 14.27 -11.98 -31.32
C ALA A 475 15.07 -12.12 -30.02
N ARG A 476 14.74 -11.34 -29.02
CA ARG A 476 15.36 -11.40 -27.68
C ARG A 476 14.86 -12.59 -26.85
N PHE A 477 13.65 -13.07 -27.12
CA PHE A 477 13.02 -14.21 -26.45
C PHE A 477 12.70 -15.33 -27.43
N PRO A 478 13.73 -16.05 -27.96
CA PRO A 478 13.57 -17.02 -29.03
C PRO A 478 12.69 -18.21 -28.65
N ARG A 479 12.54 -18.55 -27.37
CA ARG A 479 11.61 -19.59 -26.90
C ARG A 479 10.17 -19.22 -27.25
N PHE A 480 9.74 -18.00 -26.90
CA PHE A 480 8.44 -17.49 -27.27
C PHE A 480 8.27 -17.32 -28.77
N GLY A 481 9.27 -16.75 -29.45
CA GLY A 481 9.22 -16.57 -30.90
C GLY A 481 9.08 -17.89 -31.68
N ARG A 482 9.71 -18.97 -31.23
CA ARG A 482 9.52 -20.32 -31.83
C ARG A 482 8.11 -20.83 -31.60
N TYR A 483 7.62 -20.76 -30.35
CA TYR A 483 6.25 -21.15 -30.00
C TYR A 483 5.23 -20.45 -30.91
N LEU A 484 5.36 -19.13 -31.04
CA LEU A 484 4.44 -18.33 -31.83
C LEU A 484 4.47 -18.73 -33.32
N ARG A 485 5.65 -18.83 -33.92
CA ARG A 485 5.79 -19.22 -35.34
C ARG A 485 5.31 -20.64 -35.66
N SER A 486 5.43 -21.59 -34.72
CA SER A 486 5.00 -22.96 -34.95
C SER A 486 3.50 -23.19 -34.77
N HIS A 487 2.83 -22.42 -33.94
CA HIS A 487 1.43 -22.69 -33.56
C HIS A 487 0.47 -21.60 -34.03
N TYR A 488 0.94 -20.38 -34.34
CA TYR A 488 0.10 -19.23 -34.60
C TYR A 488 0.41 -18.56 -35.94
N ARG A 489 -0.58 -17.86 -36.52
CA ARG A 489 -0.44 -17.00 -37.72
C ARG A 489 -0.91 -15.58 -37.37
N GLU A 490 -0.24 -14.58 -37.95
CA GLU A 490 -0.68 -13.17 -37.86
C GLU A 490 -2.01 -12.98 -38.60
N ILE A 491 -2.95 -12.24 -38.00
CA ILE A 491 -4.25 -11.95 -38.62
C ILE A 491 -4.55 -10.45 -38.68
N ALA A 492 -4.01 -9.64 -37.76
CA ALA A 492 -4.30 -8.23 -37.68
C ALA A 492 -3.19 -7.45 -36.97
N ARG A 493 -3.26 -6.13 -37.17
CA ARG A 493 -2.52 -5.13 -36.36
C ARG A 493 -3.47 -4.08 -35.85
N VAL A 494 -3.50 -3.89 -34.55
CA VAL A 494 -4.31 -2.88 -33.85
C VAL A 494 -3.36 -1.94 -33.13
N ASP A 495 -3.33 -0.66 -33.52
CA ASP A 495 -2.40 0.36 -32.99
C ASP A 495 -0.92 -0.07 -33.01
N GLY A 496 -0.55 -0.87 -34.00
CA GLY A 496 0.80 -1.43 -34.15
C GLY A 496 1.06 -2.71 -33.34
N VAL A 497 0.15 -3.11 -32.46
CA VAL A 497 0.18 -4.41 -31.76
C VAL A 497 -0.23 -5.51 -32.71
N VAL A 498 0.55 -6.60 -32.76
CA VAL A 498 0.28 -7.72 -33.67
C VAL A 498 -0.58 -8.76 -32.99
N ALA A 499 -1.66 -9.15 -33.64
CA ALA A 499 -2.59 -10.17 -33.19
C ALA A 499 -2.39 -11.49 -33.95
N TYR A 500 -2.30 -12.59 -33.21
CA TYR A 500 -2.10 -13.93 -33.75
C TYR A 500 -3.21 -14.88 -33.28
N VAL A 501 -3.67 -15.76 -34.17
CA VAL A 501 -4.60 -16.87 -33.87
C VAL A 501 -3.94 -18.21 -34.16
N PRO A 502 -4.44 -19.32 -33.60
CA PRO A 502 -3.99 -20.68 -33.95
C PRO A 502 -4.01 -20.92 -35.46
N ARG A 503 -3.08 -21.72 -35.95
CA ARG A 503 -2.98 -22.14 -37.36
C ARG A 503 -4.08 -23.11 -37.73
#